data_abaa95057d04c6aaafce9d73c11d8c55
#
_entry.id   abaa95057d04c6aaafce9d73c11d8c55
#
_cell.length_a   1.000
_cell.length_b   1.000
_cell.length_c   1.000
_cell.angle_alpha   90.00
_cell.angle_beta   90.00
_cell.angle_gamma   90.00
#
_symmetry.space_group_name_H-M   'P 1'
#
loop_
_entity.id
_entity.type
_entity.pdbx_description
1 polymer ?
#
loop_
_entity_poly.entity_id
_entity_poly.type
_entity_poly.pdbx_seq_one_letter_code
_entity_poly.pdbx_strand_id
1 'polypeptide(L)'
;MDPRYSKLAKTLCGHSAKIAQGEHVLLDLSETPAEMAEALIAEISARGAYPHAEICNPRINRALALAATPERLAVAAECALEKIKKMDAYIAIRGAANIFENSDVPQANMAKIAAAMKPAVDWRVNKTKWVVLRWPTPAMAQQAQMSSEAFEDFYFRVCTMDYGRMEEGMEAARRLMESADKVHITGP
;
A
#
# COMPACT_ATOMS: atom_id res chain seq x y z
N MET A 1 -20.90 4.51 -8.04
CA MET A 1 -19.49 4.08 -7.77
C MET A 1 -18.76 4.03 -9.10
N ASP A 2 -17.56 4.59 -9.19
CA ASP A 2 -16.70 4.55 -10.38
C ASP A 2 -16.34 3.08 -10.71
N PRO A 3 -16.59 2.58 -11.92
CA PRO A 3 -16.28 1.20 -12.30
C PRO A 3 -14.78 0.86 -12.23
N ARG A 4 -13.91 1.87 -12.31
CA ARG A 4 -12.47 1.73 -12.18
C ARG A 4 -12.06 1.23 -10.78
N TYR A 5 -12.81 1.61 -9.72
CA TYR A 5 -12.55 1.17 -8.35
C TYR A 5 -12.79 -0.34 -8.18
N SER A 6 -13.89 -0.85 -8.70
CA SER A 6 -14.17 -2.30 -8.69
C SER A 6 -13.12 -3.08 -9.48
N LYS A 7 -12.67 -2.54 -10.62
CA LYS A 7 -11.62 -3.19 -11.43
C LYS A 7 -10.28 -3.20 -10.67
N LEU A 8 -9.90 -2.10 -10.01
CA LEU A 8 -8.70 -2.03 -9.20
C LEU A 8 -8.78 -2.98 -8.00
N ALA A 9 -9.91 -3.02 -7.29
CA ALA A 9 -10.12 -3.94 -6.17
C ALA A 9 -9.94 -5.41 -6.61
N LYS A 10 -10.50 -5.81 -7.75
CA LYS A 10 -10.30 -7.15 -8.34
C LYS A 10 -8.84 -7.44 -8.64
N THR A 11 -8.10 -6.49 -9.19
CA THR A 11 -6.67 -6.63 -9.46
C THR A 11 -5.88 -6.82 -8.16
N LEU A 12 -6.12 -5.98 -7.15
CA LEU A 12 -5.41 -6.03 -5.87
C LEU A 12 -5.69 -7.33 -5.11
N CYS A 13 -6.96 -7.72 -5.02
CA CYS A 13 -7.35 -8.93 -4.28
C CYS A 13 -7.06 -10.22 -5.05
N GLY A 14 -7.19 -10.21 -6.38
CA GLY A 14 -7.04 -11.41 -7.21
C GLY A 14 -5.61 -11.67 -7.63
N HIS A 15 -4.99 -10.71 -8.30
CA HIS A 15 -3.64 -10.87 -8.85
C HIS A 15 -2.56 -10.52 -7.83
N SER A 16 -2.63 -9.34 -7.21
CA SER A 16 -1.53 -8.84 -6.38
C SER A 16 -1.40 -9.57 -5.05
N ALA A 17 -2.46 -9.62 -4.25
CA ALA A 17 -2.45 -10.26 -2.94
C ALA A 17 -2.96 -11.71 -2.96
N LYS A 18 -3.59 -12.16 -4.05
CA LYS A 18 -4.11 -13.54 -4.22
C LYS A 18 -4.91 -13.98 -2.99
N ILE A 19 -5.90 -13.15 -2.60
CA ILE A 19 -6.72 -13.38 -1.40
C ILE A 19 -7.54 -14.66 -1.55
N ALA A 20 -7.46 -15.53 -0.54
CA ALA A 20 -8.16 -16.78 -0.46
C ALA A 20 -9.30 -16.73 0.57
N GLN A 21 -10.20 -17.71 0.49
CA GLN A 21 -11.30 -17.86 1.45
C GLN A 21 -10.76 -18.06 2.89
N GLY A 22 -11.40 -17.42 3.84
CA GLY A 22 -11.07 -17.53 5.27
C GLY A 22 -9.91 -16.63 5.74
N GLU A 23 -9.23 -15.93 4.83
CA GLU A 23 -8.12 -15.05 5.18
C GLU A 23 -8.58 -13.73 5.82
N HIS A 24 -7.82 -13.26 6.80
CA HIS A 24 -7.97 -11.93 7.40
C HIS A 24 -7.10 -10.93 6.63
N VAL A 25 -7.72 -9.87 6.11
CA VAL A 25 -7.08 -8.88 5.24
C VAL A 25 -7.11 -7.51 5.90
N LEU A 26 -5.95 -6.94 6.19
CA LEU A 26 -5.85 -5.57 6.70
C LEU A 26 -5.79 -4.57 5.54
N LEU A 27 -6.74 -3.66 5.50
CA LEU A 27 -6.77 -2.48 4.64
C LEU A 27 -6.21 -1.28 5.42
N ASP A 28 -5.07 -0.74 4.99
CA ASP A 28 -4.45 0.48 5.55
C ASP A 28 -4.61 1.63 4.55
N LEU A 29 -5.57 2.52 4.83
CA LEU A 29 -6.04 3.51 3.88
C LEU A 29 -5.73 4.93 4.38
N SER A 30 -5.08 5.73 3.55
CA SER A 30 -4.77 7.13 3.84
C SER A 30 -5.23 8.02 2.69
N GLU A 31 -6.06 9.03 2.99
CA GLU A 31 -6.60 9.97 1.99
C GLU A 31 -7.14 9.27 0.72
N THR A 32 -7.79 8.14 0.94
CA THR A 32 -8.43 7.32 -0.10
C THR A 32 -9.94 7.56 -0.04
N PRO A 33 -10.65 7.73 -1.16
CA PRO A 33 -12.11 7.84 -1.17
C PRO A 33 -12.78 6.63 -0.50
N ALA A 34 -13.87 6.88 0.23
CA ALA A 34 -14.64 5.83 0.89
C ALA A 34 -15.13 4.77 -0.08
N GLU A 35 -15.50 5.17 -1.29
CA GLU A 35 -15.99 4.27 -2.34
C GLU A 35 -14.94 3.25 -2.79
N MET A 36 -13.63 3.61 -2.73
CA MET A 36 -12.55 2.65 -3.01
C MET A 36 -12.39 1.65 -1.85
N ALA A 37 -12.52 2.11 -0.61
CA ALA A 37 -12.53 1.23 0.55
C ALA A 37 -13.71 0.24 0.49
N GLU A 38 -14.90 0.73 0.16
CA GLU A 38 -16.09 -0.09 -0.02
C GLU A 38 -15.91 -1.14 -1.13
N ALA A 39 -15.29 -0.76 -2.25
CA ALA A 39 -15.00 -1.69 -3.35
C ALA A 39 -14.03 -2.81 -2.91
N LEU A 40 -13.01 -2.49 -2.11
CA LEU A 40 -12.10 -3.50 -1.54
C LEU A 40 -12.80 -4.41 -0.55
N ILE A 41 -13.59 -3.85 0.38
CA ILE A 41 -14.37 -4.62 1.36
C ILE A 41 -15.31 -5.59 0.64
N ALA A 42 -16.04 -5.11 -0.37
CA ALA A 42 -16.96 -5.93 -1.15
C ALA A 42 -16.22 -7.08 -1.89
N GLU A 43 -15.09 -6.79 -2.52
CA GLU A 43 -14.30 -7.80 -3.26
C GLU A 43 -13.69 -8.84 -2.32
N ILE A 44 -13.15 -8.44 -1.15
CA ILE A 44 -12.61 -9.35 -0.14
C ILE A 44 -13.71 -10.25 0.40
N SER A 45 -14.87 -9.67 0.76
CA SER A 45 -16.03 -10.42 1.28
C SER A 45 -16.59 -11.39 0.23
N ALA A 46 -16.64 -11.00 -1.04
CA ALA A 46 -17.08 -11.87 -2.14
C ALA A 46 -16.17 -13.09 -2.34
N ARG A 47 -14.90 -13.00 -1.91
CA ARG A 47 -13.95 -14.14 -1.89
C ARG A 47 -14.08 -15.01 -0.64
N GLY A 48 -15.00 -14.69 0.28
CA GLY A 48 -15.14 -15.40 1.55
C GLY A 48 -14.02 -15.11 2.55
N ALA A 49 -13.32 -13.99 2.41
CA ALA A 49 -12.29 -13.51 3.31
C ALA A 49 -12.84 -12.40 4.23
N TYR A 50 -12.09 -12.03 5.26
CA TYR A 50 -12.51 -11.12 6.32
C TYR A 50 -11.75 -9.79 6.24
N PRO A 51 -12.38 -8.68 5.75
CA PRO A 51 -11.74 -7.38 5.68
C PRO A 51 -11.68 -6.70 7.05
N HIS A 52 -10.54 -6.09 7.36
CA HIS A 52 -10.32 -5.19 8.49
C HIS A 52 -9.80 -3.87 7.93
N ALA A 53 -10.43 -2.74 8.24
CA ALA A 53 -10.04 -1.45 7.68
C ALA A 53 -9.52 -0.48 8.75
N GLU A 54 -8.41 0.17 8.45
CA GLU A 54 -7.85 1.30 9.20
C GLU A 54 -7.77 2.50 8.28
N ILE A 55 -8.30 3.63 8.74
CA ILE A 55 -8.25 4.89 8.02
C ILE A 55 -7.27 5.80 8.73
N CYS A 56 -6.19 6.17 8.04
CA CYS A 56 -5.15 7.03 8.56
C CYS A 56 -5.28 8.45 8.00
N ASN A 57 -5.06 9.44 8.86
CA ASN A 57 -4.98 10.84 8.47
C ASN A 57 -3.54 11.34 8.59
N PRO A 58 -2.90 11.84 7.51
CA PRO A 58 -1.51 12.29 7.53
C PRO A 58 -1.23 13.40 8.56
N ARG A 59 -2.17 14.34 8.75
CA ARG A 59 -2.02 15.43 9.74
C ARG A 59 -2.05 14.91 11.17
N ILE A 60 -2.91 13.91 11.46
CA ILE A 60 -2.94 13.26 12.76
C ILE A 60 -1.65 12.46 12.98
N ASN A 61 -1.19 11.74 11.96
CA ASN A 61 0.07 10.99 12.02
C ASN A 61 1.27 11.92 12.25
N ARG A 62 1.29 13.10 11.61
CA ARG A 62 2.30 14.13 11.86
C ARG A 62 2.24 14.62 13.32
N ALA A 63 1.07 14.93 13.85
CA ALA A 63 0.93 15.36 15.25
C ALA A 63 1.43 14.29 16.22
N LEU A 64 1.12 13.01 15.97
CA LEU A 64 1.66 11.88 16.73
C LEU A 64 3.18 11.73 16.59
N ALA A 65 3.73 12.01 15.41
CA ALA A 65 5.18 11.96 15.19
C ALA A 65 5.93 13.07 15.93
N LEU A 66 5.35 14.28 16.00
CA LEU A 66 5.88 15.35 16.85
C LEU A 66 5.85 15.00 18.34
N ALA A 67 4.82 14.29 18.79
CA ALA A 67 4.64 13.81 20.17
C ALA A 67 5.26 12.43 20.43
N ALA A 68 6.27 12.02 19.67
CA ALA A 68 6.88 10.70 19.80
C ALA A 68 7.70 10.59 21.09
N THR A 69 7.23 9.76 22.05
CA THR A 69 7.99 9.36 23.25
C THR A 69 8.22 7.85 23.24
N PRO A 70 9.28 7.35 23.90
CA PRO A 70 9.55 5.91 23.98
C PRO A 70 8.36 5.10 24.52
N GLU A 71 7.71 5.60 25.57
CA GLU A 71 6.61 4.92 26.27
C GLU A 71 5.39 4.77 25.33
N ARG A 72 5.01 5.86 24.63
CA ARG A 72 3.91 5.81 23.66
C ARG A 72 4.24 4.87 22.50
N LEU A 73 5.47 4.93 22.00
CA LEU A 73 5.90 4.11 20.87
C LEU A 73 5.97 2.62 21.22
N ALA A 74 6.34 2.27 22.46
CA ALA A 74 6.34 0.87 22.91
C ALA A 74 4.93 0.26 22.82
N VAL A 75 3.92 0.94 23.36
CA VAL A 75 2.51 0.47 23.30
C VAL A 75 2.02 0.42 21.86
N ALA A 76 2.29 1.45 21.06
CA ALA A 76 1.85 1.48 19.67
C ALA A 76 2.49 0.36 18.83
N ALA A 77 3.75 0.05 19.07
CA ALA A 77 4.47 -1.01 18.38
C ALA A 77 3.96 -2.41 18.78
N GLU A 78 3.68 -2.63 20.04
CA GLU A 78 3.09 -3.87 20.55
C GLU A 78 1.71 -4.11 19.89
N CYS A 79 0.82 -3.12 19.94
CA CYS A 79 -0.50 -3.22 19.31
C CYS A 79 -0.40 -3.49 17.80
N ALA A 80 0.51 -2.80 17.10
CA ALA A 80 0.72 -2.99 15.67
C ALA A 80 1.23 -4.40 15.35
N LEU A 81 2.18 -4.91 16.13
CA LEU A 81 2.72 -6.25 15.95
C LEU A 81 1.68 -7.33 16.21
N GLU A 82 0.92 -7.23 17.31
CA GLU A 82 -0.12 -8.21 17.63
C GLU A 82 -1.27 -8.20 16.61
N LYS A 83 -1.61 -7.05 16.06
CA LYS A 83 -2.59 -6.95 14.99
C LYS A 83 -2.09 -7.62 13.72
N ILE A 84 -0.90 -7.26 13.23
CA ILE A 84 -0.40 -7.78 11.95
C ILE A 84 -0.14 -9.28 11.99
N LYS A 85 0.19 -9.85 13.15
CA LYS A 85 0.31 -11.31 13.33
C LYS A 85 -0.98 -12.08 13.09
N LYS A 86 -2.13 -11.42 13.21
CA LYS A 86 -3.46 -12.01 12.98
C LYS A 86 -3.94 -11.84 11.54
N MET A 87 -3.15 -11.19 10.68
CA MET A 87 -3.51 -10.91 9.31
C MET A 87 -2.75 -11.82 8.35
N ASP A 88 -3.46 -12.37 7.38
CA ASP A 88 -2.90 -13.20 6.31
C ASP A 88 -2.45 -12.32 5.14
N ALA A 89 -3.14 -11.19 4.93
CA ALA A 89 -2.82 -10.25 3.87
C ALA A 89 -2.94 -8.79 4.31
N TYR A 90 -2.22 -7.91 3.60
CA TYR A 90 -2.18 -6.48 3.84
C TYR A 90 -2.27 -5.72 2.51
N ILE A 91 -3.25 -4.84 2.40
CA ILE A 91 -3.43 -3.95 1.25
C ILE A 91 -3.38 -2.52 1.75
N ALA A 92 -2.41 -1.73 1.30
CA ALA A 92 -2.36 -0.31 1.64
C ALA A 92 -2.57 0.57 0.41
N ILE A 93 -3.41 1.59 0.57
CA ILE A 93 -3.56 2.68 -0.40
C ILE A 93 -3.20 3.99 0.30
N ARG A 94 -2.20 4.68 -0.23
CA ARG A 94 -1.63 5.86 0.39
C ARG A 94 -1.80 7.08 -0.51
N GLY A 95 -2.81 7.89 -0.22
CA GLY A 95 -2.94 9.25 -0.73
C GLY A 95 -2.07 10.22 0.06
N ALA A 96 -1.73 11.35 -0.56
CA ALA A 96 -1.09 12.48 0.09
C ALA A 96 -1.54 13.77 -0.61
N ALA A 97 -2.38 14.56 0.05
CA ALA A 97 -2.75 15.88 -0.42
C ALA A 97 -1.54 16.84 -0.35
N ASN A 98 -0.68 16.64 0.65
CA ASN A 98 0.59 17.34 0.80
C ASN A 98 1.74 16.35 0.97
N ILE A 99 2.62 16.27 -0.02
CA ILE A 99 3.80 15.37 0.02
C ILE A 99 4.84 15.78 1.06
N PHE A 100 4.79 17.03 1.53
CA PHE A 100 5.68 17.58 2.54
C PHE A 100 5.07 17.64 3.93
N GLU A 101 3.96 16.91 4.21
CA GLU A 101 3.24 17.00 5.48
C GLU A 101 4.14 16.74 6.71
N ASN A 102 5.17 15.91 6.56
CA ASN A 102 6.09 15.58 7.65
C ASN A 102 7.44 16.33 7.58
N SER A 103 7.58 17.38 6.74
CA SER A 103 8.87 18.05 6.50
C SER A 103 9.46 18.74 7.72
N ASP A 104 8.64 19.11 8.69
CA ASP A 104 9.03 19.77 9.95
C ASP A 104 9.09 18.80 11.14
N VAL A 105 8.86 17.50 10.94
CA VAL A 105 9.02 16.50 11.98
C VAL A 105 10.52 16.24 12.18
N PRO A 106 11.05 16.34 13.42
CA PRO A 106 12.46 16.07 13.68
C PRO A 106 12.88 14.69 13.22
N GLN A 107 14.00 14.60 12.50
CA GLN A 107 14.58 13.35 12.02
C GLN A 107 14.73 12.30 13.13
N ALA A 108 15.12 12.73 14.34
CA ALA A 108 15.24 11.86 15.50
C ALA A 108 13.92 11.20 15.89
N ASN A 109 12.79 11.89 15.76
CA ASN A 109 11.48 11.31 16.03
C ASN A 109 11.10 10.28 14.94
N MET A 110 11.35 10.59 13.67
CA MET A 110 11.12 9.66 12.58
C MET A 110 11.96 8.38 12.75
N ALA A 111 13.22 8.51 13.15
CA ALA A 111 14.10 7.36 13.44
C ALA A 111 13.57 6.50 14.61
N LYS A 112 13.11 7.12 15.70
CA LYS A 112 12.49 6.41 16.83
C LYS A 112 11.23 5.63 16.40
N ILE A 113 10.36 6.27 15.62
CA ILE A 113 9.14 5.63 15.11
C ILE A 113 9.51 4.44 14.21
N ALA A 114 10.43 4.62 13.28
CA ALA A 114 10.87 3.56 12.38
C ALA A 114 11.46 2.37 13.15
N ALA A 115 12.30 2.63 14.15
CA ALA A 115 12.89 1.59 15.00
C ALA A 115 11.81 0.83 15.80
N ALA A 116 10.88 1.54 16.42
CA ALA A 116 9.81 0.93 17.20
C ALA A 116 8.88 0.07 16.32
N MET A 117 8.50 0.56 15.15
CA MET A 117 7.58 -0.15 14.23
C MET A 117 8.25 -1.27 13.42
N LYS A 118 9.58 -1.35 13.43
CA LYS A 118 10.32 -2.32 12.63
C LYS A 118 9.83 -3.78 12.80
N PRO A 119 9.57 -4.31 14.00
CA PRO A 119 9.08 -5.68 14.15
C PRO A 119 7.76 -5.94 13.44
N ALA A 120 6.81 -5.00 13.48
CA ALA A 120 5.53 -5.12 12.79
C ALA A 120 5.71 -5.03 11.26
N VAL A 121 6.59 -4.15 10.78
CA VAL A 121 6.94 -4.03 9.36
C VAL A 121 7.62 -5.31 8.85
N ASP A 122 8.59 -5.83 9.59
CA ASP A 122 9.30 -7.07 9.23
C ASP A 122 8.34 -8.26 9.19
N TRP A 123 7.39 -8.35 10.14
CA TRP A 123 6.36 -9.39 10.11
C TRP A 123 5.49 -9.27 8.87
N ARG A 124 4.97 -8.06 8.58
CA ARG A 124 4.16 -7.79 7.39
C ARG A 124 4.87 -8.23 6.11
N VAL A 125 6.12 -7.81 5.93
CA VAL A 125 6.88 -8.07 4.70
C VAL A 125 7.20 -9.55 4.52
N ASN A 126 7.54 -10.26 5.61
CA ASN A 126 8.04 -11.63 5.53
C ASN A 126 6.98 -12.70 5.78
N LYS A 127 5.83 -12.34 6.37
CA LYS A 127 4.82 -13.32 6.85
C LYS A 127 3.42 -13.10 6.31
N THR A 128 3.14 -11.97 5.66
CA THR A 128 1.84 -11.73 5.02
C THR A 128 1.99 -11.57 3.51
N LYS A 129 0.92 -11.81 2.78
CA LYS A 129 0.80 -11.35 1.40
C LYS A 129 0.55 -9.85 1.43
N TRP A 130 1.31 -9.06 0.70
CA TRP A 130 1.12 -7.61 0.79
C TRP A 130 1.23 -6.90 -0.55
N VAL A 131 0.46 -5.81 -0.67
CA VAL A 131 0.55 -4.85 -1.76
C VAL A 131 0.35 -3.45 -1.22
N VAL A 132 1.16 -2.51 -1.70
CA VAL A 132 1.07 -1.09 -1.36
C VAL A 132 1.06 -0.28 -2.65
N LEU A 133 0.09 0.62 -2.78
CA LEU A 133 0.01 1.55 -3.91
C LEU A 133 -0.25 2.97 -3.44
N ARG A 134 0.06 3.94 -4.30
CA ARG A 134 -0.31 5.35 -4.10
C ARG A 134 -1.70 5.60 -4.65
N TRP A 135 -2.43 6.53 -4.03
CA TRP A 135 -3.67 7.06 -4.59
C TRP A 135 -3.38 8.26 -5.50
N PRO A 136 -4.01 8.39 -6.67
CA PRO A 136 -3.77 9.51 -7.58
C PRO A 136 -4.37 10.79 -6.99
N THR A 137 -3.53 11.58 -6.34
CA THR A 137 -3.92 12.87 -5.75
C THR A 137 -3.53 14.03 -6.67
N PRO A 138 -4.16 15.23 -6.51
CA PRO A 138 -3.72 16.43 -7.22
C PRO A 138 -2.24 16.75 -7.02
N ALA A 139 -1.68 16.47 -5.83
CA ALA A 139 -0.25 16.67 -5.56
C ALA A 139 0.63 15.78 -6.44
N MET A 140 0.22 14.53 -6.70
CA MET A 140 0.93 13.64 -7.63
C MET A 140 0.79 14.11 -9.09
N ALA A 141 -0.40 14.58 -9.49
CA ALA A 141 -0.60 15.13 -10.82
C ALA A 141 0.29 16.36 -11.07
N GLN A 142 0.43 17.25 -10.08
CA GLN A 142 1.34 18.40 -10.15
C GLN A 142 2.81 17.95 -10.32
N GLN A 143 3.26 16.95 -9.55
CA GLN A 143 4.60 16.40 -9.70
C GLN A 143 4.83 15.78 -11.08
N ALA A 144 3.81 15.15 -11.66
CA ALA A 144 3.85 14.59 -13.00
C ALA A 144 3.65 15.64 -14.11
N GLN A 145 3.42 16.92 -13.76
CA GLN A 145 3.12 18.01 -14.70
C GLN A 145 1.89 17.69 -15.57
N MET A 146 0.89 17.08 -14.99
CA MET A 146 -0.37 16.69 -15.65
C MET A 146 -1.57 17.34 -14.97
N SER A 147 -2.69 17.43 -15.68
CA SER A 147 -3.98 17.74 -15.05
C SER A 147 -4.40 16.56 -14.14
N SER A 148 -5.19 16.85 -13.10
CA SER A 148 -5.64 15.80 -12.17
C SER A 148 -6.39 14.69 -12.89
N GLU A 149 -7.27 15.03 -13.83
CA GLU A 149 -8.05 14.08 -14.62
C GLU A 149 -7.16 13.19 -15.51
N ALA A 150 -6.23 13.82 -16.25
CA ALA A 150 -5.32 13.07 -17.13
C ALA A 150 -4.40 12.14 -16.32
N PHE A 151 -3.94 12.57 -15.14
CA PHE A 151 -3.13 11.73 -14.26
C PHE A 151 -3.93 10.58 -13.67
N GLU A 152 -5.17 10.82 -13.26
CA GLU A 152 -6.06 9.78 -12.73
C GLU A 152 -6.37 8.73 -13.79
N ASP A 153 -6.69 9.13 -15.02
CA ASP A 153 -6.92 8.21 -16.14
C ASP A 153 -5.66 7.39 -16.47
N PHE A 154 -4.49 8.02 -16.48
CA PHE A 154 -3.22 7.32 -16.64
C PHE A 154 -3.01 6.29 -15.53
N TYR A 155 -3.22 6.70 -14.27
CA TYR A 155 -3.07 5.84 -13.10
C TYR A 155 -3.95 4.59 -13.19
N PHE A 156 -5.25 4.74 -13.41
CA PHE A 156 -6.15 3.59 -13.50
C PHE A 156 -5.85 2.70 -14.70
N ARG A 157 -5.48 3.27 -15.82
CA ARG A 157 -5.07 2.49 -16.99
C ARG A 157 -3.85 1.62 -16.70
N VAL A 158 -2.86 2.12 -15.97
CA VAL A 158 -1.67 1.37 -15.57
C VAL A 158 -2.00 0.37 -14.48
N CYS A 159 -2.65 0.80 -13.39
CA CYS A 159 -2.90 -0.05 -12.22
C CYS A 159 -3.96 -1.15 -12.45
N THR A 160 -4.67 -1.11 -13.57
CA THR A 160 -5.67 -2.13 -13.94
C THR A 160 -5.35 -2.81 -15.27
N MET A 161 -4.08 -2.85 -15.67
CA MET A 161 -3.61 -3.63 -16.81
C MET A 161 -3.86 -5.13 -16.61
N ASP A 162 -3.76 -5.89 -17.67
CA ASP A 162 -3.74 -7.35 -17.62
C ASP A 162 -2.36 -7.83 -17.13
N TYR A 163 -2.22 -7.89 -15.81
CA TYR A 163 -0.96 -8.32 -15.18
C TYR A 163 -0.66 -9.81 -15.43
N GLY A 164 -1.67 -10.66 -15.65
CA GLY A 164 -1.46 -12.07 -16.00
C GLY A 164 -0.73 -12.19 -17.33
N ARG A 165 -1.21 -11.47 -18.35
CA ARG A 165 -0.55 -11.42 -19.66
C ARG A 165 0.84 -10.80 -19.59
N MET A 166 1.03 -9.80 -18.73
CA MET A 166 2.35 -9.19 -18.52
C MET A 166 3.33 -10.15 -17.86
N GLU A 167 2.88 -10.93 -16.86
CA GLU A 167 3.66 -11.96 -16.19
C GLU A 167 4.15 -13.02 -17.19
N GLU A 168 3.27 -13.51 -18.07
CA GLU A 168 3.64 -14.44 -19.15
C GLU A 168 4.72 -13.85 -20.08
N GLY A 169 4.56 -12.58 -20.47
CA GLY A 169 5.53 -11.89 -21.34
C GLY A 169 6.90 -11.67 -20.71
N MET A 170 6.94 -11.52 -19.37
CA MET A 170 8.19 -11.30 -18.63
C MET A 170 8.92 -12.60 -18.25
N GLU A 171 8.28 -13.76 -18.38
CA GLU A 171 8.85 -15.03 -17.90
C GLU A 171 10.20 -15.39 -18.55
N ALA A 172 10.36 -15.09 -19.84
CA ALA A 172 11.62 -15.32 -20.53
C ALA A 172 12.76 -14.45 -19.99
N ALA A 173 12.46 -13.17 -19.72
CA ALA A 173 13.43 -12.23 -19.12
C ALA A 173 13.77 -12.63 -17.68
N ARG A 174 12.78 -13.06 -16.88
CA ARG A 174 12.97 -13.55 -15.52
C ARG A 174 13.96 -14.74 -15.50
N ARG A 175 13.73 -15.75 -16.33
CA ARG A 175 14.62 -16.93 -16.41
C ARG A 175 16.03 -16.56 -16.80
N LEU A 176 16.18 -15.64 -17.75
CA LEU A 176 17.49 -15.15 -18.16
C LEU A 176 18.22 -14.45 -17.02
N MET A 177 17.54 -13.56 -16.29
CA MET A 177 18.11 -12.85 -15.15
C MET A 177 18.46 -13.79 -13.99
N GLU A 178 17.63 -14.79 -13.70
CA GLU A 178 17.88 -15.78 -12.64
C GLU A 178 19.05 -16.68 -12.94
N SER A 179 19.36 -16.94 -14.22
CA SER A 179 20.49 -17.76 -14.64
C SER A 179 21.82 -16.98 -14.77
N ALA A 180 21.78 -15.65 -14.65
CA ALA A 180 22.95 -14.81 -14.83
C ALA A 180 23.70 -14.54 -13.52
N ASP A 181 25.03 -14.63 -13.53
CA ASP A 181 25.87 -14.21 -12.37
C ASP A 181 25.85 -12.70 -12.15
N LYS A 182 25.67 -11.93 -13.22
CA LYS A 182 25.63 -10.46 -13.20
C LYS A 182 24.63 -9.94 -14.20
N VAL A 183 23.84 -8.97 -13.78
CA VAL A 183 22.93 -8.21 -14.66
C VAL A 183 23.41 -6.77 -14.72
N HIS A 184 23.67 -6.26 -15.91
CA HIS A 184 24.06 -4.87 -16.14
C HIS A 184 22.91 -4.13 -16.81
N ILE A 185 22.39 -3.10 -16.13
CA ILE A 185 21.29 -2.28 -16.61
C ILE A 185 21.85 -0.92 -17.03
N THR A 186 21.70 -0.57 -18.30
CA THR A 186 22.02 0.76 -18.83
C THR A 186 20.74 1.51 -19.14
N GLY A 187 20.71 2.79 -18.79
CA GLY A 187 19.60 3.69 -19.08
C GLY A 187 20.12 5.02 -19.64
N PRO A 188 19.22 5.86 -20.18
CA PRO A 188 19.54 7.20 -20.62
C PRO A 188 19.96 8.08 -19.46
#